data_b91bf44410eff9551a0a176425191484
#
_entry.id   b91bf44410eff9551a0a176425191484
#
_cell.length_a   1.000
_cell.length_b   1.000
_cell.length_c   1.000
_cell.angle_alpha   90.00
_cell.angle_beta   90.00
_cell.angle_gamma   90.00
#
_symmetry.space_group_name_H-M   'P 1'
#
loop_
_entity.id
_entity.type
_entity.pdbx_description
1 polymer ?
#
loop_
_entity_poly.entity_id
_entity_poly.type
_entity_poly.pdbx_seq_one_letter_code
_entity_poly.pdbx_strand_id
1 'polypeptide(L)'
;MMEDIRSKKDNIRYVLVFKLSRFARNTSDTAKYLQELSSYGIGLLGIKDGIDTSTVTGKMIANIMGAVAEVELENIHEQTLAGRQQKARNGLWNGAQAPFGYSLKDKKLMIYPKEAETVKEIFRLYTEEGQSISYIAKKLNDENIQREQRGNVKISGFTDRTVRIILSNPVYAGMISYGRRHTVKVEGKNNETKVVKQDDESKIILVDGVHEPIVSKETFAKAAERLKKNVAHRKTRSDSTTVYPLTGLIRCPDCGKNIFGYTAPPRKKKNGKEGYYPRYISYRCISGRDRNGISCSLANKYYSGTKLETEVKEVIILHGDNPGVCRAYFSKD
;
A
#
# COMPACT_ATOMS: atom_id res chain seq x y z
N MET A 1 32.81 4.73 -8.37
CA MET A 1 33.75 3.61 -8.25
C MET A 1 33.55 2.58 -9.35
N MET A 2 32.45 1.78 -9.41
CA MET A 2 32.31 0.77 -10.48
C MET A 2 32.21 1.39 -11.88
N GLU A 3 31.62 2.56 -12.02
CA GLU A 3 31.60 3.33 -13.27
C GLU A 3 33.00 3.78 -13.69
N ASP A 4 33.82 4.21 -12.75
CA ASP A 4 35.23 4.63 -13.02
C ASP A 4 36.08 3.44 -13.46
N ILE A 5 35.87 2.27 -12.84
CA ILE A 5 36.51 1.01 -13.23
C ILE A 5 36.10 0.61 -14.64
N ARG A 6 34.82 0.65 -14.98
CA ARG A 6 34.26 0.33 -16.31
C ARG A 6 34.78 1.28 -17.38
N SER A 7 34.92 2.56 -17.03
CA SER A 7 35.43 3.58 -17.97
C SER A 7 36.94 3.54 -18.19
N LYS A 8 37.68 2.72 -17.44
CA LYS A 8 39.15 2.60 -17.49
C LYS A 8 39.90 3.94 -17.40
N LYS A 9 39.29 4.93 -16.70
CA LYS A 9 39.85 6.28 -16.57
C LYS A 9 41.17 6.32 -15.83
N ASP A 10 41.31 5.44 -14.82
CA ASP A 10 42.49 5.35 -13.95
C ASP A 10 43.05 3.94 -13.99
N ASN A 11 44.36 3.81 -13.82
CA ASN A 11 45.06 2.52 -13.79
C ASN A 11 44.88 1.86 -12.40
N ILE A 12 43.61 1.55 -12.03
CA ILE A 12 43.25 0.98 -10.74
C ILE A 12 43.72 -0.49 -10.70
N ARG A 13 44.54 -0.85 -9.72
CA ARG A 13 44.99 -2.24 -9.50
C ARG A 13 44.27 -2.89 -8.32
N TYR A 14 43.88 -2.11 -7.32
CA TYR A 14 43.25 -2.62 -6.11
C TYR A 14 42.12 -1.71 -5.65
N VAL A 15 41.07 -2.32 -5.14
CA VAL A 15 40.01 -1.66 -4.37
C VAL A 15 40.25 -1.96 -2.90
N LEU A 16 40.39 -0.92 -2.08
CA LEU A 16 40.62 -1.06 -0.64
C LEU A 16 39.24 -0.88 0.08
N VAL A 17 38.91 -1.85 0.92
CA VAL A 17 37.72 -1.75 1.78
C VAL A 17 38.15 -2.01 3.23
N PHE A 18 37.50 -1.32 4.17
CA PHE A 18 37.78 -1.54 5.59
C PHE A 18 37.36 -2.95 6.02
N LYS A 19 36.19 -3.39 5.58
CA LYS A 19 35.65 -4.75 5.77
C LYS A 19 34.95 -5.20 4.49
N LEU A 20 34.92 -6.51 4.22
CA LEU A 20 34.17 -7.08 3.09
C LEU A 20 32.66 -6.77 3.14
N SER A 21 32.07 -6.74 4.33
CA SER A 21 30.68 -6.38 4.55
C SER A 21 30.30 -4.92 4.15
N ARG A 22 31.30 -4.06 3.91
CA ARG A 22 31.14 -2.70 3.38
C ARG A 22 31.22 -2.63 1.85
N PHE A 23 31.68 -3.71 1.23
CA PHE A 23 31.84 -3.76 -0.22
C PHE A 23 30.50 -3.98 -0.94
N ALA A 24 29.66 -4.90 -0.46
CA ALA A 24 28.35 -5.16 -1.02
C ALA A 24 27.33 -5.50 0.07
N ARG A 25 26.04 -5.44 -0.29
CA ARG A 25 24.92 -5.61 0.67
C ARG A 25 24.54 -7.07 0.92
N ASN A 26 24.91 -7.97 0.03
CA ASN A 26 24.61 -9.40 0.12
C ASN A 26 25.69 -10.22 -0.61
N THR A 27 25.68 -11.52 -0.39
CA THR A 27 26.66 -12.47 -0.95
C THR A 27 26.61 -12.51 -2.48
N SER A 28 25.40 -12.46 -3.06
CA SER A 28 25.21 -12.49 -4.52
C SER A 28 25.86 -11.27 -5.18
N ASP A 29 25.64 -10.08 -4.62
CA ASP A 29 26.26 -8.85 -5.12
C ASP A 29 27.78 -8.88 -4.90
N THR A 30 28.24 -9.41 -3.76
CA THR A 30 29.68 -9.58 -3.49
C THR A 30 30.33 -10.46 -4.55
N ALA A 31 29.78 -11.64 -4.82
CA ALA A 31 30.30 -12.57 -5.83
C ALA A 31 30.32 -11.95 -7.23
N LYS A 32 29.23 -11.26 -7.61
CA LYS A 32 29.11 -10.57 -8.91
C LYS A 32 30.18 -9.50 -9.08
N TYR A 33 30.35 -8.63 -8.07
CA TYR A 33 31.34 -7.55 -8.15
C TYR A 33 32.79 -8.07 -8.06
N LEU A 34 33.03 -9.13 -7.30
CA LEU A 34 34.35 -9.77 -7.28
C LEU A 34 34.69 -10.39 -8.64
N GLN A 35 33.72 -11.02 -9.30
CA GLN A 35 33.92 -11.55 -10.65
C GLN A 35 34.17 -10.44 -11.66
N GLU A 36 33.43 -9.33 -11.55
CA GLU A 36 33.60 -8.16 -12.40
C GLU A 36 34.99 -7.52 -12.20
N LEU A 37 35.42 -7.27 -10.94
CA LEU A 37 36.76 -6.78 -10.63
C LEU A 37 37.86 -7.70 -11.19
N SER A 38 37.68 -9.01 -11.00
CA SER A 38 38.63 -10.01 -11.52
C SER A 38 38.74 -9.97 -13.05
N SER A 39 37.62 -9.69 -13.77
CA SER A 39 37.64 -9.55 -15.23
C SER A 39 38.44 -8.34 -15.72
N TYR A 40 38.55 -7.31 -14.87
CA TYR A 40 39.42 -6.14 -15.13
C TYR A 40 40.87 -6.29 -14.55
N GLY A 41 41.18 -7.45 -13.93
CA GLY A 41 42.50 -7.68 -13.29
C GLY A 41 42.67 -6.90 -11.99
N ILE A 42 41.59 -6.46 -11.35
CA ILE A 42 41.61 -5.64 -10.13
C ILE A 42 41.37 -6.53 -8.91
N GLY A 43 42.26 -6.44 -7.91
CA GLY A 43 42.14 -7.12 -6.63
C GLY A 43 41.31 -6.31 -5.62
N LEU A 44 40.59 -6.98 -4.70
CA LEU A 44 39.97 -6.38 -3.53
C LEU A 44 40.83 -6.70 -2.29
N LEU A 45 41.19 -5.67 -1.52
CA LEU A 45 41.89 -5.81 -0.25
C LEU A 45 40.95 -5.39 0.90
N GLY A 46 40.66 -6.33 1.78
CA GLY A 46 39.92 -6.11 3.03
C GLY A 46 40.91 -5.87 4.18
N ILE A 47 41.02 -4.61 4.63
CA ILE A 47 42.06 -4.22 5.62
C ILE A 47 41.85 -4.94 6.96
N LYS A 48 40.64 -4.94 7.50
CA LYS A 48 40.34 -5.56 8.80
C LYS A 48 40.24 -7.08 8.71
N ASP A 49 39.74 -7.59 7.59
CA ASP A 49 39.48 -9.00 7.38
C ASP A 49 40.76 -9.74 6.88
N GLY A 50 41.82 -9.01 6.51
CA GLY A 50 43.08 -9.58 6.01
C GLY A 50 42.92 -10.32 4.68
N ILE A 51 41.92 -9.93 3.87
CA ILE A 51 41.56 -10.65 2.64
C ILE A 51 42.16 -9.96 1.44
N ASP A 52 42.93 -10.72 0.62
CA ASP A 52 43.42 -10.29 -0.68
C ASP A 52 42.82 -11.18 -1.79
N THR A 53 41.86 -10.63 -2.54
CA THR A 53 41.18 -11.39 -3.62
C THR A 53 42.00 -11.47 -4.90
N SER A 54 43.23 -10.94 -4.96
CA SER A 54 44.14 -11.20 -6.06
C SER A 54 44.61 -12.68 -6.06
N THR A 55 44.59 -13.30 -4.88
CA THR A 55 44.93 -14.71 -4.68
C THR A 55 43.69 -15.61 -4.76
N VAL A 56 43.89 -16.88 -5.17
CA VAL A 56 42.80 -17.90 -5.22
C VAL A 56 42.23 -18.14 -3.82
N THR A 57 43.09 -18.26 -2.82
CA THR A 57 42.71 -18.45 -1.42
C THR A 57 41.90 -17.25 -0.90
N GLY A 58 42.33 -16.03 -1.19
CA GLY A 58 41.58 -14.84 -0.79
C GLY A 58 40.22 -14.70 -1.43
N LYS A 59 40.05 -15.10 -2.70
CA LYS A 59 38.73 -15.20 -3.36
C LYS A 59 37.82 -16.19 -2.66
N MET A 60 38.34 -17.37 -2.30
CA MET A 60 37.56 -18.39 -1.59
C MET A 60 37.14 -17.91 -0.21
N ILE A 61 38.05 -17.30 0.55
CA ILE A 61 37.76 -16.73 1.88
C ILE A 61 36.72 -15.63 1.77
N ALA A 62 36.80 -14.72 0.79
CA ALA A 62 35.83 -13.67 0.57
C ALA A 62 34.41 -14.21 0.31
N ASN A 63 34.29 -15.27 -0.49
CA ASN A 63 33.03 -15.94 -0.76
C ASN A 63 32.44 -16.60 0.49
N ILE A 64 33.29 -17.31 1.27
CA ILE A 64 32.86 -17.93 2.54
C ILE A 64 32.35 -16.87 3.53
N MET A 65 33.13 -15.79 3.72
CA MET A 65 32.75 -14.70 4.63
C MET A 65 31.45 -13.99 4.18
N GLY A 66 31.29 -13.85 2.86
CA GLY A 66 30.01 -13.35 2.33
C GLY A 66 28.84 -14.25 2.72
N ALA A 67 28.95 -15.57 2.53
CA ALA A 67 27.91 -16.52 2.90
C ALA A 67 27.62 -16.51 4.42
N VAL A 68 28.65 -16.44 5.27
CA VAL A 68 28.49 -16.32 6.72
C VAL A 68 27.74 -15.03 7.08
N ALA A 69 28.07 -13.90 6.46
CA ALA A 69 27.38 -12.64 6.71
C ALA A 69 25.89 -12.69 6.30
N GLU A 70 25.54 -13.43 5.26
CA GLU A 70 24.14 -13.63 4.85
C GLU A 70 23.37 -14.44 5.90
N VAL A 71 23.94 -15.54 6.39
CA VAL A 71 23.36 -16.34 7.47
C VAL A 71 23.19 -15.51 8.75
N GLU A 72 24.16 -14.68 9.10
CA GLU A 72 24.03 -13.78 10.26
C GLU A 72 22.88 -12.79 10.10
N LEU A 73 22.67 -12.23 8.90
CA LEU A 73 21.53 -11.33 8.63
C LEU A 73 20.18 -12.05 8.75
N GLU A 74 20.08 -13.29 8.26
CA GLU A 74 18.89 -14.11 8.41
C GLU A 74 18.60 -14.41 9.89
N ASN A 75 19.60 -14.81 10.66
CA ASN A 75 19.48 -15.05 12.10
C ASN A 75 19.03 -13.80 12.85
N ILE A 76 19.59 -12.63 12.55
CA ILE A 76 19.17 -11.35 13.16
C ILE A 76 17.71 -11.04 12.80
N HIS A 77 17.32 -11.30 11.55
CA HIS A 77 15.94 -11.11 11.11
C HIS A 77 14.98 -12.01 11.88
N GLU A 78 15.27 -13.30 12.00
CA GLU A 78 14.48 -14.27 12.76
C GLU A 78 14.37 -13.90 14.24
N GLN A 79 15.47 -13.55 14.88
CA GLN A 79 15.50 -13.09 16.28
C GLN A 79 14.67 -11.83 16.48
N THR A 80 14.74 -10.88 15.53
CA THR A 80 13.93 -9.65 15.56
C THR A 80 12.44 -9.96 15.44
N LEU A 81 12.07 -10.87 14.54
CA LEU A 81 10.67 -11.32 14.39
C LEU A 81 10.17 -12.03 15.65
N ALA A 82 10.96 -12.97 16.17
CA ALA A 82 10.62 -13.69 17.39
C ALA A 82 10.45 -12.72 18.59
N GLY A 83 11.35 -11.76 18.74
CA GLY A 83 11.25 -10.71 19.76
C GLY A 83 9.99 -9.85 19.63
N ARG A 84 9.61 -9.48 18.40
CA ARG A 84 8.35 -8.74 18.16
C ARG A 84 7.12 -9.60 18.44
N GLN A 85 7.13 -10.87 18.08
CA GLN A 85 6.04 -11.80 18.39
C GLN A 85 5.89 -11.98 19.89
N GLN A 86 7.00 -12.19 20.61
CA GLN A 86 6.97 -12.33 22.06
C GLN A 86 6.46 -11.06 22.76
N LYS A 87 6.90 -9.90 22.27
CA LYS A 87 6.39 -8.61 22.78
C LYS A 87 4.88 -8.49 22.57
N ALA A 88 4.37 -8.91 21.40
CA ALA A 88 2.93 -8.92 21.13
C ALA A 88 2.18 -9.89 22.05
N ARG A 89 2.70 -11.13 22.24
CA ARG A 89 2.11 -12.10 23.17
C ARG A 89 2.04 -11.60 24.63
N ASN A 90 2.98 -10.75 25.01
CA ASN A 90 2.98 -10.09 26.33
C ASN A 90 2.02 -8.88 26.38
N GLY A 91 1.17 -8.67 25.38
CA GLY A 91 0.20 -7.57 25.33
C GLY A 91 0.81 -6.19 25.14
N LEU A 92 2.07 -6.10 24.69
CA LEU A 92 2.78 -4.84 24.52
C LEU A 92 2.70 -4.32 23.07
N TRP A 93 2.62 -3.01 22.92
CA TRP A 93 2.55 -2.35 21.62
C TRP A 93 3.86 -2.47 20.83
N ASN A 94 3.78 -2.90 19.57
CA ASN A 94 4.91 -3.08 18.67
C ASN A 94 5.14 -1.94 17.67
N GLY A 95 4.21 -0.98 17.58
CA GLY A 95 4.36 0.14 16.66
C GLY A 95 5.35 1.20 17.14
N ALA A 96 6.02 1.88 16.21
CA ALA A 96 6.89 3.01 16.53
C ALA A 96 6.10 4.24 17.00
N GLN A 97 4.87 4.40 16.49
CA GLN A 97 3.98 5.50 16.85
C GLN A 97 2.72 4.95 17.52
N ALA A 98 2.20 5.69 18.51
CA ALA A 98 0.92 5.36 19.11
C ALA A 98 -0.22 5.55 18.10
N PRO A 99 -1.28 4.73 18.13
CA PRO A 99 -2.50 4.99 17.38
C PRO A 99 -3.20 6.25 17.90
N PHE A 100 -4.04 6.86 17.09
CA PHE A 100 -4.86 8.01 17.47
C PHE A 100 -5.68 7.69 18.73
N GLY A 101 -5.76 8.61 19.68
CA GLY A 101 -6.39 8.35 20.99
C GLY A 101 -5.42 7.86 22.08
N TYR A 102 -4.21 7.48 21.71
CA TYR A 102 -3.16 7.07 22.64
C TYR A 102 -1.87 7.86 22.45
N SER A 103 -1.10 7.98 23.52
CA SER A 103 0.30 8.41 23.50
C SER A 103 1.21 7.24 23.90
N LEU A 104 2.47 7.29 23.51
CA LEU A 104 3.46 6.26 23.85
C LEU A 104 4.39 6.81 24.92
N LYS A 105 4.34 6.25 26.14
CA LYS A 105 5.24 6.58 27.24
C LYS A 105 5.86 5.29 27.75
N ASP A 106 7.18 5.25 27.87
CA ASP A 106 7.94 4.07 28.34
C ASP A 106 7.55 2.76 27.61
N LYS A 107 7.38 2.84 26.27
CA LYS A 107 6.93 1.73 25.41
C LYS A 107 5.52 1.19 25.72
N LYS A 108 4.74 1.86 26.58
CA LYS A 108 3.35 1.55 26.90
C LYS A 108 2.40 2.57 26.27
N LEU A 109 1.23 2.11 25.85
CA LEU A 109 0.17 2.98 25.39
C LEU A 109 -0.55 3.58 26.58
N MET A 110 -0.66 4.90 26.61
CA MET A 110 -1.42 5.67 27.61
C MET A 110 -2.53 6.41 26.89
N ILE A 111 -3.72 6.46 27.45
CA ILE A 111 -4.83 7.23 26.88
C ILE A 111 -4.44 8.70 26.78
N TYR A 112 -4.67 9.28 25.59
CA TYR A 112 -4.57 10.71 25.36
C TYR A 112 -5.98 11.32 25.33
N PRO A 113 -6.44 11.98 26.41
CA PRO A 113 -7.84 12.32 26.64
C PRO A 113 -8.49 13.05 25.45
N LYS A 114 -7.81 14.07 24.92
CA LYS A 114 -8.27 14.90 23.80
C LYS A 114 -8.67 14.09 22.55
N GLU A 115 -7.84 13.11 22.20
CA GLU A 115 -8.11 12.26 21.04
C GLU A 115 -9.01 11.08 21.39
N ALA A 116 -8.96 10.60 22.64
CA ALA A 116 -9.77 9.49 23.10
C ALA A 116 -11.28 9.81 23.08
N GLU A 117 -11.66 11.04 23.40
CA GLU A 117 -13.06 11.50 23.28
C GLU A 117 -13.53 11.42 21.82
N THR A 118 -12.69 11.83 20.87
CA THR A 118 -12.99 11.71 19.45
C THR A 118 -13.14 10.24 19.01
N VAL A 119 -12.30 9.35 19.55
CA VAL A 119 -12.43 7.90 19.26
C VAL A 119 -13.77 7.37 19.80
N LYS A 120 -14.15 7.70 21.03
CA LYS A 120 -15.46 7.33 21.60
C LYS A 120 -16.60 7.83 20.72
N GLU A 121 -16.55 9.08 20.27
CA GLU A 121 -17.58 9.67 19.42
C GLU A 121 -17.65 8.98 18.04
N ILE A 122 -16.52 8.61 17.43
CA ILE A 122 -16.49 7.82 16.19
C ILE A 122 -17.23 6.48 16.36
N PHE A 123 -16.96 5.76 17.45
CA PHE A 123 -17.61 4.50 17.74
C PHE A 123 -19.09 4.70 18.03
N ARG A 124 -19.48 5.70 18.82
CA ARG A 124 -20.87 6.03 19.16
C ARG A 124 -21.67 6.33 17.89
N LEU A 125 -21.22 7.27 17.07
CA LEU A 125 -21.86 7.63 15.80
C LEU A 125 -22.02 6.41 14.86
N TYR A 126 -21.03 5.53 14.84
CA TYR A 126 -21.06 4.36 13.98
C TYR A 126 -21.97 3.26 14.52
N THR A 127 -21.93 2.93 15.82
CA THR A 127 -22.62 1.77 16.39
C THR A 127 -24.02 2.08 16.90
N GLU A 128 -24.25 3.28 17.44
CA GLU A 128 -25.50 3.67 18.05
C GLU A 128 -26.38 4.50 17.08
N GLU A 129 -25.81 5.55 16.49
CA GLU A 129 -26.56 6.39 15.56
C GLU A 129 -26.62 5.83 14.13
N GLY A 130 -25.88 4.77 13.84
CA GLY A 130 -25.93 4.15 12.53
C GLY A 130 -25.36 4.98 11.39
N GLN A 131 -24.52 5.99 11.66
CA GLN A 131 -23.96 6.89 10.66
C GLN A 131 -22.99 6.20 9.70
N SER A 132 -22.84 6.73 8.49
CA SER A 132 -21.88 6.22 7.52
C SER A 132 -20.46 6.70 7.84
N ILE A 133 -19.45 5.92 7.42
CA ILE A 133 -18.04 6.29 7.59
C ILE A 133 -17.72 7.65 6.96
N SER A 134 -18.26 7.92 5.77
CA SER A 134 -18.06 9.20 5.06
C SER A 134 -18.71 10.38 5.78
N TYR A 135 -19.89 10.16 6.40
CA TYR A 135 -20.55 11.18 7.22
C TYR A 135 -19.69 11.51 8.45
N ILE A 136 -19.22 10.49 9.17
CA ILE A 136 -18.37 10.66 10.35
C ILE A 136 -17.08 11.43 9.99
N ALA A 137 -16.42 11.03 8.90
CA ALA A 137 -15.20 11.73 8.46
C ALA A 137 -15.49 13.20 8.11
N LYS A 138 -16.61 13.49 7.45
CA LYS A 138 -17.02 14.85 7.12
C LYS A 138 -17.33 15.66 8.39
N LYS A 139 -18.13 15.12 9.30
CA LYS A 139 -18.51 15.78 10.57
C LYS A 139 -17.26 16.20 11.37
N LEU A 140 -16.31 15.27 11.56
CA LEU A 140 -15.07 15.55 12.30
C LEU A 140 -14.22 16.65 11.64
N ASN A 141 -14.21 16.74 10.31
CA ASN A 141 -13.52 17.81 9.60
C ASN A 141 -14.26 19.13 9.66
N ASP A 142 -15.60 19.12 9.58
CA ASP A 142 -16.44 20.33 9.70
C ASP A 142 -16.33 20.94 11.12
N GLU A 143 -16.16 20.11 12.15
CA GLU A 143 -15.90 20.50 13.53
C GLU A 143 -14.43 20.90 13.78
N ASN A 144 -13.59 20.96 12.74
CA ASN A 144 -12.16 21.27 12.81
C ASN A 144 -11.36 20.45 13.82
N ILE A 145 -11.76 19.19 14.06
CA ILE A 145 -11.01 18.30 14.92
C ILE A 145 -9.70 17.92 14.24
N GLN A 146 -8.61 18.43 14.78
CA GLN A 146 -7.28 18.18 14.23
C GLN A 146 -6.66 16.93 14.86
N ARG A 147 -5.97 16.17 14.02
CA ARG A 147 -5.10 15.09 14.48
C ARG A 147 -3.72 15.67 14.77
N GLU A 148 -3.15 15.35 15.92
CA GLU A 148 -1.78 15.80 16.20
C GLU A 148 -0.79 15.12 15.21
N GLN A 149 0.14 15.94 14.73
CA GLN A 149 1.19 15.44 13.84
C GLN A 149 2.13 14.53 14.61
N ARG A 150 2.26 13.29 14.16
CA ARG A 150 3.16 12.29 14.74
C ARG A 150 4.21 11.92 13.68
N GLY A 151 5.45 12.33 13.89
CA GLY A 151 6.54 12.17 12.92
C GLY A 151 6.47 13.15 11.75
N ASN A 152 7.10 12.81 10.63
CA ASN A 152 7.28 13.72 9.48
C ASN A 152 6.12 13.70 8.46
N VAL A 153 5.02 12.99 8.75
CA VAL A 153 3.90 12.88 7.81
C VAL A 153 2.94 14.04 8.02
N LYS A 154 2.73 14.87 6.99
CA LYS A 154 1.67 15.89 6.99
C LYS A 154 0.32 15.21 7.16
N ILE A 155 -0.39 15.55 8.22
CA ILE A 155 -1.69 14.99 8.51
C ILE A 155 -2.74 15.88 7.83
N SER A 156 -3.42 15.33 6.82
CA SER A 156 -4.72 15.83 6.36
C SER A 156 -5.81 15.29 7.29
N GLY A 157 -6.88 16.03 7.54
CA GLY A 157 -8.00 15.68 8.42
C GLY A 157 -8.47 14.21 8.40
N PHE A 158 -9.68 13.93 8.78
CA PHE A 158 -10.24 12.59 8.78
C PHE A 158 -10.71 12.21 7.38
N THR A 159 -10.27 11.04 6.90
CA THR A 159 -10.76 10.42 5.66
C THR A 159 -11.56 9.15 5.99
N ASP A 160 -12.36 8.67 5.04
CA ASP A 160 -13.08 7.40 5.17
C ASP A 160 -12.14 6.25 5.56
N ARG A 161 -10.91 6.27 5.01
CA ARG A 161 -9.87 5.28 5.34
C ARG A 161 -9.42 5.40 6.79
N THR A 162 -9.23 6.62 7.30
CA THR A 162 -8.82 6.85 8.69
C THR A 162 -9.87 6.36 9.67
N VAL A 163 -11.14 6.74 9.46
CA VAL A 163 -12.25 6.28 10.30
C VAL A 163 -12.39 4.76 10.26
N ARG A 164 -12.26 4.15 9.08
CA ARG A 164 -12.28 2.69 8.94
C ARG A 164 -11.14 2.01 9.70
N ILE A 165 -9.93 2.56 9.66
CA ILE A 165 -8.78 2.03 10.41
C ILE A 165 -9.06 2.10 11.89
N ILE A 166 -9.61 3.20 12.42
CA ILE A 166 -9.99 3.34 13.82
C ILE A 166 -11.02 2.26 14.19
N LEU A 167 -12.13 2.17 13.47
CA LEU A 167 -13.20 1.20 13.74
C LEU A 167 -12.77 -0.28 13.64
N SER A 168 -11.68 -0.57 12.93
CA SER A 168 -11.19 -1.95 12.73
C SER A 168 -9.96 -2.31 13.56
N ASN A 169 -9.45 -1.40 14.39
CA ASN A 169 -8.24 -1.65 15.14
C ASN A 169 -8.57 -2.12 16.57
N PRO A 170 -8.24 -3.39 16.94
CA PRO A 170 -8.59 -3.96 18.22
C PRO A 170 -7.90 -3.29 19.43
N VAL A 171 -6.90 -2.45 19.19
CA VAL A 171 -6.23 -1.70 20.26
C VAL A 171 -7.21 -0.82 21.07
N TYR A 172 -8.26 -0.32 20.42
CA TYR A 172 -9.26 0.51 21.09
C TYR A 172 -10.12 -0.26 22.09
N ALA A 173 -10.23 -1.58 21.91
CA ALA A 173 -10.89 -2.50 22.83
C ALA A 173 -9.92 -3.16 23.83
N GLY A 174 -8.72 -2.60 23.98
CA GLY A 174 -7.70 -3.13 24.90
C GLY A 174 -6.99 -4.39 24.41
N MET A 175 -7.04 -4.70 23.11
CA MET A 175 -6.38 -5.88 22.55
C MET A 175 -5.20 -5.49 21.64
N ILE A 176 -4.14 -6.28 21.70
CA ILE A 176 -2.99 -6.16 20.79
C ILE A 176 -3.10 -7.19 19.68
N SER A 177 -2.96 -6.73 18.42
CA SER A 177 -2.87 -7.63 17.28
C SER A 177 -1.54 -7.47 16.54
N TYR A 178 -0.91 -8.59 16.19
CA TYR A 178 0.34 -8.65 15.44
C TYR A 178 0.24 -9.66 14.30
N GLY A 179 0.95 -9.42 13.21
CA GLY A 179 0.97 -10.34 12.06
C GLY A 179 -0.19 -10.17 11.07
N ARG A 180 -1.07 -9.16 11.22
CA ARG A 180 -2.19 -8.91 10.28
C ARG A 180 -1.75 -8.58 8.85
N ARG A 181 -0.49 -8.21 8.67
CA ARG A 181 0.15 -7.91 7.39
C ARG A 181 1.57 -8.44 7.40
N HIS A 182 2.00 -8.93 6.25
CA HIS A 182 3.38 -9.36 6.05
C HIS A 182 3.91 -8.82 4.72
N THR A 183 5.22 -8.80 4.60
CA THR A 183 5.90 -8.32 3.38
C THR A 183 6.26 -9.53 2.53
N VAL A 184 5.92 -9.48 1.26
CA VAL A 184 6.32 -10.51 0.27
C VAL A 184 7.19 -9.89 -0.81
N LYS A 185 8.15 -10.64 -1.33
CA LYS A 185 8.96 -10.23 -2.49
C LYS A 185 8.06 -10.21 -3.73
N VAL A 186 8.28 -9.26 -4.62
CA VAL A 186 7.57 -9.17 -5.90
C VAL A 186 8.31 -10.05 -6.91
N GLU A 187 7.63 -11.03 -7.48
CA GLU A 187 8.22 -11.90 -8.51
C GLU A 187 8.71 -11.07 -9.72
N GLY A 188 9.89 -11.43 -10.23
CA GLY A 188 10.49 -10.77 -11.40
C GLY A 188 11.13 -9.42 -11.14
N LYS A 189 11.13 -8.91 -9.91
CA LYS A 189 11.76 -7.64 -9.56
C LYS A 189 12.73 -7.82 -8.39
N ASN A 190 14.02 -7.60 -8.66
CA ASN A 190 15.06 -7.65 -7.62
C ASN A 190 14.82 -6.53 -6.59
N ASN A 191 14.73 -6.92 -5.32
CA ASN A 191 14.60 -6.04 -4.15
C ASN A 191 13.28 -5.26 -4.00
N GLU A 192 12.26 -5.47 -4.84
CA GLU A 192 10.94 -4.91 -4.59
C GLU A 192 10.12 -5.81 -3.67
N THR A 193 9.50 -5.21 -2.66
CA THR A 193 8.61 -5.89 -1.73
C THR A 193 7.26 -5.20 -1.67
N LYS A 194 6.20 -5.97 -1.47
CA LYS A 194 4.85 -5.44 -1.21
C LYS A 194 4.31 -5.94 0.11
N VAL A 195 3.55 -5.09 0.79
CA VAL A 195 2.85 -5.47 2.02
C VAL A 195 1.48 -6.04 1.65
N VAL A 196 1.23 -7.28 2.04
CA VAL A 196 -0.04 -7.97 1.83
C VAL A 196 -0.74 -8.25 3.15
N LYS A 197 -2.06 -8.45 3.09
CA LYS A 197 -2.84 -8.88 4.24
C LYS A 197 -2.51 -10.34 4.54
N GLN A 198 -2.47 -10.71 5.82
CA GLN A 198 -2.34 -12.09 6.24
C GLN A 198 -3.68 -12.79 6.10
N ASP A 199 -3.73 -13.83 5.27
CA ASP A 199 -4.93 -14.63 5.03
C ASP A 199 -5.04 -15.81 6.01
N ASP A 200 -3.90 -16.24 6.55
CA ASP A 200 -3.83 -17.31 7.55
C ASP A 200 -4.04 -16.71 8.96
N GLU A 201 -5.22 -16.91 9.52
CA GLU A 201 -5.60 -16.41 10.83
C GLU A 201 -4.74 -17.00 11.96
N SER A 202 -4.18 -18.20 11.78
CA SER A 202 -3.31 -18.85 12.79
C SER A 202 -1.99 -18.10 13.01
N LYS A 203 -1.55 -17.31 12.05
CA LYS A 203 -0.35 -16.48 12.12
C LYS A 203 -0.61 -15.11 12.74
N ILE A 204 -1.86 -14.79 13.02
CA ILE A 204 -2.25 -13.53 13.66
C ILE A 204 -2.28 -13.73 15.16
N ILE A 205 -1.42 -13.02 15.88
CA ILE A 205 -1.44 -12.96 17.33
C ILE A 205 -2.47 -11.92 17.74
N LEU A 206 -3.49 -12.30 18.49
CA LEU A 206 -4.49 -11.42 19.07
C LEU A 206 -4.61 -11.76 20.57
N VAL A 207 -4.23 -10.82 21.42
CA VAL A 207 -4.19 -11.01 22.88
C VAL A 207 -4.69 -9.76 23.60
N ASP A 208 -5.07 -9.90 24.85
CA ASP A 208 -5.37 -8.75 25.70
C ASP A 208 -4.10 -7.92 25.92
N GLY A 209 -4.22 -6.61 25.73
CA GLY A 209 -3.12 -5.67 25.94
C GLY A 209 -3.02 -5.24 27.38
N VAL A 210 -1.84 -4.74 27.79
CA VAL A 210 -1.63 -4.14 29.12
C VAL A 210 -2.09 -2.69 29.21
N HIS A 211 -2.61 -2.14 28.12
CA HIS A 211 -3.10 -0.76 28.04
C HIS A 211 -4.60 -0.68 28.33
N GLU A 212 -5.04 0.47 28.81
CA GLU A 212 -6.44 0.74 29.10
C GLU A 212 -7.25 0.88 27.79
N PRO A 213 -8.43 0.23 27.66
CA PRO A 213 -9.28 0.36 26.50
C PRO A 213 -10.00 1.72 26.45
N ILE A 214 -10.19 2.28 25.24
CA ILE A 214 -11.00 3.50 25.05
C ILE A 214 -12.48 3.14 24.89
N VAL A 215 -12.78 1.98 24.31
CA VAL A 215 -14.16 1.48 24.11
C VAL A 215 -14.28 0.06 24.63
N SER A 216 -15.50 -0.36 24.98
CA SER A 216 -15.75 -1.72 25.42
C SER A 216 -15.57 -2.75 24.29
N LYS A 217 -15.22 -4.00 24.66
CA LYS A 217 -15.14 -5.11 23.69
C LYS A 217 -16.47 -5.33 22.95
N GLU A 218 -17.60 -5.07 23.58
CA GLU A 218 -18.94 -5.17 22.98
C GLU A 218 -19.17 -4.11 21.90
N THR A 219 -18.84 -2.85 22.18
CA THR A 219 -18.93 -1.75 21.20
C THR A 219 -18.05 -2.02 19.99
N PHE A 220 -16.83 -2.50 20.23
CA PHE A 220 -15.91 -2.89 19.16
C PHE A 220 -16.47 -4.05 18.32
N ALA A 221 -17.05 -5.08 18.94
CA ALA A 221 -17.65 -6.21 18.25
C ALA A 221 -18.83 -5.77 17.36
N LYS A 222 -19.73 -4.89 17.87
CA LYS A 222 -20.82 -4.30 17.08
C LYS A 222 -20.28 -3.54 15.85
N ALA A 223 -19.21 -2.74 16.03
CA ALA A 223 -18.59 -2.02 14.92
C ALA A 223 -18.01 -2.99 13.88
N ALA A 224 -17.33 -4.05 14.31
CA ALA A 224 -16.73 -5.05 13.44
C ALA A 224 -17.80 -5.82 12.63
N GLU A 225 -18.89 -6.22 13.27
CA GLU A 225 -20.02 -6.90 12.61
C GLU A 225 -20.63 -6.00 11.52
N ARG A 226 -20.89 -4.74 11.84
CA ARG A 226 -21.44 -3.78 10.87
C ARG A 226 -20.48 -3.53 9.72
N LEU A 227 -19.16 -3.45 9.96
CA LEU A 227 -18.15 -3.35 8.90
C LEU A 227 -18.18 -4.56 7.96
N LYS A 228 -18.33 -5.79 8.50
CA LYS A 228 -18.46 -7.02 7.70
C LYS A 228 -19.73 -7.01 6.85
N LYS A 229 -20.89 -6.63 7.41
CA LYS A 229 -22.16 -6.49 6.68
C LYS A 229 -22.05 -5.49 5.53
N ASN A 230 -21.44 -4.33 5.75
CA ASN A 230 -21.26 -3.31 4.71
C ASN A 230 -20.35 -3.78 3.58
N VAL A 231 -19.36 -4.63 3.83
CA VAL A 231 -18.49 -5.24 2.79
C VAL A 231 -19.30 -6.25 1.97
N ALA A 232 -20.11 -7.09 2.60
CA ALA A 232 -20.99 -8.05 1.91
C ALA A 232 -21.94 -7.34 0.96
N HIS A 233 -22.64 -6.29 1.43
CA HIS A 233 -23.52 -5.48 0.57
C HIS A 233 -22.81 -4.79 -0.59
N ARG A 234 -21.52 -4.44 -0.45
CA ARG A 234 -20.74 -3.85 -1.53
C ARG A 234 -20.38 -4.88 -2.61
N LYS A 235 -20.12 -6.13 -2.21
CA LYS A 235 -19.89 -7.25 -3.15
C LYS A 235 -21.17 -7.56 -3.97
N THR A 236 -22.33 -7.54 -3.34
CA THR A 236 -23.63 -7.76 -4.03
C THR A 236 -23.98 -6.67 -5.03
N ARG A 237 -23.49 -5.43 -4.84
CA ARG A 237 -23.64 -4.36 -5.83
C ARG A 237 -22.70 -4.49 -7.05
N SER A 238 -21.65 -5.29 -6.96
CA SER A 238 -20.77 -5.58 -8.10
C SER A 238 -21.27 -6.72 -9.00
N ASP A 239 -22.33 -7.43 -8.58
CA ASP A 239 -23.07 -8.39 -9.42
C ASP A 239 -24.02 -7.69 -10.42
N SER A 240 -23.76 -6.43 -10.78
CA SER A 240 -24.43 -5.83 -11.93
C SER A 240 -23.97 -6.61 -13.18
N THR A 241 -24.93 -7.28 -13.82
CA THR A 241 -24.80 -8.00 -15.09
C THR A 241 -24.30 -7.11 -16.24
N THR A 242 -24.05 -5.82 -15.99
CA THR A 242 -23.59 -4.87 -17.00
C THR A 242 -22.08 -4.90 -17.07
N VAL A 243 -21.55 -5.45 -18.14
CA VAL A 243 -20.12 -5.44 -18.47
C VAL A 243 -19.77 -4.11 -19.10
N TYR A 244 -18.67 -3.51 -18.68
CA TYR A 244 -18.10 -2.29 -19.27
C TYR A 244 -16.74 -2.61 -19.85
N PRO A 245 -16.66 -3.03 -21.13
CA PRO A 245 -15.43 -3.56 -21.73
C PRO A 245 -14.24 -2.60 -21.69
N LEU A 246 -14.51 -1.30 -21.81
CA LEU A 246 -13.45 -0.27 -21.88
C LEU A 246 -13.03 0.28 -20.49
N THR A 247 -13.61 -0.20 -19.38
CA THR A 247 -13.25 0.25 -18.05
C THR A 247 -11.79 -0.10 -17.73
N GLY A 248 -10.99 0.93 -17.41
CA GLY A 248 -9.57 0.78 -17.10
C GLY A 248 -8.65 0.73 -18.34
N LEU A 249 -9.19 0.58 -19.57
CA LEU A 249 -8.43 0.59 -20.81
C LEU A 249 -8.25 1.99 -21.38
N ILE A 250 -9.26 2.86 -21.21
CA ILE A 250 -9.25 4.22 -21.73
C ILE A 250 -8.93 5.24 -20.65
N ARG A 251 -8.20 6.29 -21.04
CA ARG A 251 -7.79 7.37 -20.15
C ARG A 251 -8.38 8.70 -20.59
N CYS A 252 -8.67 9.55 -19.62
CA CYS A 252 -9.12 10.92 -19.90
C CYS A 252 -7.98 11.73 -20.55
N PRO A 253 -8.21 12.36 -21.71
CA PRO A 253 -7.16 13.14 -22.40
C PRO A 253 -6.74 14.40 -21.64
N ASP A 254 -7.60 14.92 -20.77
CA ASP A 254 -7.34 16.13 -20.00
C ASP A 254 -6.55 15.84 -18.71
N CYS A 255 -6.97 14.87 -17.89
CA CYS A 255 -6.35 14.61 -16.59
C CYS A 255 -5.57 13.28 -16.51
N GLY A 256 -5.49 12.50 -17.57
CA GLY A 256 -4.76 11.22 -17.63
C GLY A 256 -5.34 10.07 -16.78
N LYS A 257 -6.40 10.30 -16.00
CA LYS A 257 -7.02 9.29 -15.15
C LYS A 257 -7.89 8.33 -15.97
N ASN A 258 -8.08 7.12 -15.43
CA ASN A 258 -8.94 6.13 -16.07
C ASN A 258 -10.38 6.63 -16.16
N ILE A 259 -11.02 6.34 -17.28
CA ILE A 259 -12.46 6.54 -17.51
C ILE A 259 -13.20 5.27 -17.10
N PHE A 260 -14.36 5.45 -16.46
CA PHE A 260 -15.14 4.34 -15.90
C PHE A 260 -16.51 4.24 -16.56
N GLY A 261 -16.96 3.00 -16.75
CA GLY A 261 -18.31 2.70 -17.19
C GLY A 261 -19.35 3.13 -16.16
N TYR A 262 -20.47 3.63 -16.65
CA TYR A 262 -21.61 4.10 -15.85
C TYR A 262 -22.93 3.77 -16.53
N THR A 263 -23.84 3.23 -15.77
CA THR A 263 -25.25 3.08 -16.19
C THR A 263 -26.13 3.91 -15.27
N ALA A 264 -26.91 4.80 -15.84
CA ALA A 264 -27.85 5.60 -15.06
C ALA A 264 -28.89 4.71 -14.36
N PRO A 265 -29.33 5.05 -13.14
CA PRO A 265 -30.42 4.34 -12.51
C PRO A 265 -31.70 4.44 -13.38
N PRO A 266 -32.57 3.43 -13.33
CA PRO A 266 -33.79 3.44 -14.13
C PRO A 266 -34.66 4.66 -13.77
N ARG A 267 -35.10 5.38 -14.81
CA ARG A 267 -36.01 6.51 -14.67
C ARG A 267 -37.41 6.12 -15.20
N LYS A 268 -38.45 6.41 -14.44
CA LYS A 268 -39.81 6.24 -14.90
C LYS A 268 -40.11 7.19 -16.08
N LYS A 269 -40.85 6.71 -17.07
CA LYS A 269 -41.28 7.55 -18.18
C LYS A 269 -42.19 8.66 -17.64
N LYS A 270 -41.99 9.87 -18.15
CA LYS A 270 -42.89 11.02 -17.85
C LYS A 270 -44.16 10.93 -18.71
N ASN A 271 -45.18 11.63 -18.30
CA ASN A 271 -46.44 11.77 -19.03
C ASN A 271 -47.34 10.51 -19.11
N GLY A 272 -47.56 9.82 -17.95
CA GLY A 272 -48.56 8.77 -17.86
C GLY A 272 -48.27 7.46 -18.60
N LYS A 273 -47.11 7.37 -19.26
CA LYS A 273 -46.69 6.10 -19.90
C LYS A 273 -46.08 5.17 -18.85
N GLU A 274 -46.59 3.97 -18.74
CA GLU A 274 -46.03 2.95 -17.87
C GLU A 274 -44.63 2.50 -18.35
N GLY A 275 -43.75 2.18 -17.37
CA GLY A 275 -42.44 1.61 -17.62
C GLY A 275 -41.29 2.57 -17.39
N TYR A 276 -40.09 2.08 -17.69
CA TYR A 276 -38.81 2.79 -17.51
C TYR A 276 -38.13 3.08 -18.86
N TYR A 277 -37.35 4.18 -18.89
CA TYR A 277 -36.46 4.40 -20.05
C TYR A 277 -35.43 3.32 -20.12
N PRO A 278 -34.99 2.92 -21.35
CA PRO A 278 -33.90 1.95 -21.51
C PRO A 278 -32.62 2.46 -20.83
N ARG A 279 -31.84 1.54 -20.31
CA ARG A 279 -30.55 1.85 -19.69
C ARG A 279 -29.48 1.89 -20.78
N TYR A 280 -28.76 2.99 -20.85
CA TYR A 280 -27.64 3.14 -21.78
C TYR A 280 -26.32 3.06 -21.00
N ILE A 281 -25.37 2.32 -21.56
CA ILE A 281 -23.99 2.32 -21.08
C ILE A 281 -23.34 3.64 -21.50
N SER A 282 -22.68 4.27 -20.57
CA SER A 282 -21.90 5.48 -20.79
C SER A 282 -20.55 5.34 -20.11
N TYR A 283 -19.56 6.08 -20.58
CA TYR A 283 -18.27 6.21 -19.95
C TYR A 283 -18.05 7.63 -19.48
N ARG A 284 -17.37 7.83 -18.34
CA ARG A 284 -17.11 9.17 -17.80
C ARG A 284 -15.81 9.27 -17.01
N CYS A 285 -15.21 10.46 -17.01
CA CYS A 285 -14.13 10.80 -16.10
C CYS A 285 -14.70 11.16 -14.73
N ILE A 286 -14.14 10.57 -13.65
CA ILE A 286 -14.57 10.81 -12.27
C ILE A 286 -13.73 11.87 -11.52
N SER A 287 -12.76 12.51 -12.19
CA SER A 287 -11.83 13.47 -11.56
C SER A 287 -12.50 14.65 -10.89
N GLY A 288 -13.67 15.08 -11.37
CA GLY A 288 -14.44 16.17 -10.74
C GLY A 288 -15.02 15.85 -9.36
N ARG A 289 -14.88 14.60 -8.88
CA ARG A 289 -15.24 14.18 -7.52
C ARG A 289 -14.03 13.96 -6.61
N ASP A 290 -12.83 14.17 -7.13
CA ASP A 290 -11.61 13.94 -6.38
C ASP A 290 -11.32 15.13 -5.46
N ARG A 291 -11.18 14.86 -4.16
CA ARG A 291 -10.92 15.84 -3.10
C ARG A 291 -9.55 16.50 -3.20
N ASN A 292 -8.73 16.15 -4.19
CA ASN A 292 -7.35 16.62 -4.36
C ASN A 292 -7.22 17.89 -5.24
N GLY A 293 -8.30 18.58 -5.53
CA GLY A 293 -8.26 19.88 -6.22
C GLY A 293 -7.88 19.85 -7.71
N ILE A 294 -7.77 18.68 -8.34
CA ILE A 294 -7.53 18.57 -9.77
C ILE A 294 -8.86 18.76 -10.50
N SER A 295 -9.06 19.95 -11.08
CA SER A 295 -10.19 20.22 -11.96
C SER A 295 -9.91 19.65 -13.35
N CYS A 296 -10.78 18.74 -13.81
CA CYS A 296 -10.75 18.21 -15.18
C CYS A 296 -11.88 18.87 -15.97
N SER A 297 -11.56 19.44 -17.12
CA SER A 297 -12.57 20.10 -18.00
C SER A 297 -13.60 19.11 -18.52
N LEU A 298 -13.25 17.83 -18.60
CA LEU A 298 -14.12 16.71 -19.01
C LEU A 298 -14.78 15.99 -17.83
N ALA A 299 -14.65 16.53 -16.63
CA ALA A 299 -15.30 15.98 -15.45
C ALA A 299 -16.81 15.96 -15.64
N ASN A 300 -17.43 14.81 -15.35
CA ASN A 300 -18.90 14.58 -15.49
C ASN A 300 -19.44 14.63 -16.93
N LYS A 301 -18.63 14.78 -17.96
CA LYS A 301 -19.11 14.50 -19.33
C LYS A 301 -19.33 13.01 -19.50
N TYR A 302 -20.43 12.65 -20.15
CA TYR A 302 -20.82 11.28 -20.44
C TYR A 302 -20.59 11.00 -21.91
N TYR A 303 -19.86 9.95 -22.22
CA TYR A 303 -19.63 9.46 -23.57
C TYR A 303 -20.49 8.23 -23.81
N SER A 304 -21.15 8.15 -24.95
CA SER A 304 -21.99 7.01 -25.31
C SER A 304 -21.14 5.73 -25.36
N GLY A 305 -21.53 4.72 -24.58
CA GLY A 305 -20.82 3.43 -24.54
C GLY A 305 -20.80 2.76 -25.89
N THR A 306 -21.94 2.72 -26.58
CA THR A 306 -22.07 2.08 -27.90
C THR A 306 -21.17 2.72 -28.95
N LYS A 307 -21.13 4.06 -29.03
CA LYS A 307 -20.24 4.75 -29.99
C LYS A 307 -18.79 4.46 -29.68
N LEU A 308 -18.38 4.63 -28.44
CA LEU A 308 -17.01 4.47 -27.99
C LEU A 308 -16.48 3.03 -28.19
N GLU A 309 -17.33 2.05 -27.88
CA GLU A 309 -16.99 0.64 -28.05
C GLU A 309 -16.88 0.25 -29.51
N THR A 310 -17.72 0.83 -30.38
CA THR A 310 -17.62 0.62 -31.83
C THR A 310 -16.35 1.23 -32.40
N GLU A 311 -16.07 2.48 -32.09
CA GLU A 311 -14.85 3.17 -32.54
C GLU A 311 -13.57 2.44 -32.09
N VAL A 312 -13.52 1.99 -30.83
CA VAL A 312 -12.36 1.22 -30.33
C VAL A 312 -12.24 -0.12 -31.03
N LYS A 313 -13.36 -0.82 -31.31
CA LYS A 313 -13.34 -2.07 -32.08
C LYS A 313 -12.80 -1.87 -33.51
N GLU A 314 -13.24 -0.82 -34.21
CA GLU A 314 -12.76 -0.49 -35.54
C GLU A 314 -11.25 -0.22 -35.53
N VAL A 315 -10.76 0.55 -34.57
CA VAL A 315 -9.31 0.81 -34.42
C VAL A 315 -8.52 -0.47 -34.15
N ILE A 316 -9.03 -1.37 -33.30
CA ILE A 316 -8.39 -2.66 -33.00
C ILE A 316 -8.37 -3.55 -34.26
N ILE A 317 -9.46 -3.60 -35.02
CA ILE A 317 -9.54 -4.40 -36.25
C ILE A 317 -8.56 -3.86 -37.33
N LEU A 318 -8.44 -2.55 -37.44
CA LEU A 318 -7.56 -1.91 -38.44
C LEU A 318 -6.06 -2.01 -38.07
N HIS A 319 -5.73 -2.13 -36.79
CA HIS A 319 -4.35 -2.04 -36.30
C HIS A 319 -3.93 -3.21 -35.41
N GLY A 320 -4.73 -4.29 -35.31
CA GLY A 320 -4.56 -5.40 -34.38
C GLY A 320 -3.23 -6.15 -34.51
N ASP A 321 -2.55 -6.02 -35.65
CA ASP A 321 -1.24 -6.67 -35.88
C ASP A 321 -0.06 -5.80 -35.43
N ASN A 322 -0.28 -4.58 -34.91
CA ASN A 322 0.78 -3.68 -34.49
C ASN A 322 0.60 -3.21 -33.02
N PRO A 323 1.21 -3.87 -32.02
CA PRO A 323 1.00 -3.56 -30.58
C PRO A 323 1.49 -2.16 -30.16
N GLY A 324 2.19 -1.42 -31.03
CA GLY A 324 2.67 -0.05 -30.77
C GLY A 324 1.65 1.05 -31.03
N VAL A 325 0.55 0.79 -31.74
CA VAL A 325 -0.37 1.83 -32.27
C VAL A 325 -1.68 1.97 -31.46
N CYS A 326 -1.96 1.12 -30.49
CA CYS A 326 -3.19 1.19 -29.69
C CYS A 326 -3.20 2.33 -28.65
N ARG A 327 -2.82 3.55 -29.03
CA ARG A 327 -3.17 4.78 -28.31
C ARG A 327 -4.26 5.52 -29.09
N ALA A 328 -5.51 5.19 -28.82
CA ALA A 328 -6.62 5.97 -29.34
C ALA A 328 -6.58 7.39 -28.78
N TYR A 329 -6.29 8.36 -29.61
CA TYR A 329 -6.44 9.78 -29.29
C TYR A 329 -7.88 10.18 -29.63
N PHE A 330 -8.64 10.59 -28.61
CA PHE A 330 -9.91 11.23 -28.84
C PHE A 330 -9.66 12.71 -29.14
N SER A 331 -9.97 13.15 -30.38
CA SER A 331 -9.95 14.56 -30.74
C SER A 331 -11.01 15.33 -29.95
N LYS A 332 -10.70 16.58 -29.64
CA LYS A 332 -11.63 17.55 -29.08
C LYS A 332 -12.53 18.07 -30.20
N ASP A 333 -13.67 17.43 -30.45
CA ASP A 333 -14.78 18.02 -31.18
C ASP A 333 -16.04 18.04 -30.33
#